data_d338f23496abad5e5aff5361e9ae049b
#
_entry.id   d338f23496abad5e5aff5361e9ae049b
#
_cell.length_a   1.000
_cell.length_b   1.000
_cell.length_c   1.000
_cell.angle_alpha   90.00
_cell.angle_beta   90.00
_cell.angle_gamma   90.00
#
_symmetry.space_group_name_H-M   'P 1'
#
loop_
_entity.id
_entity.type
_entity.pdbx_description
1 polymer ?
#
loop_
_entity_poly.entity_id
_entity_poly.type
_entity_poly.pdbx_seq_one_letter_code
_entity_poly.pdbx_strand_id
1 'polypeptide(L)'
;MTDPLMHPSNHARVAPVRPAYVIAERDVVVTFDALDRRSNQIAHVFRGLGLEVGDGVALLCANEPGFFEICWAAQRSGLYYTPISTHLKPEEIQYILEDCGANAFIASARFSEAARALRDHAPPGTALLSLGGEIAGYERLEPLAEAEPETRVAHETTGSSMLYSSGTTGYPKGIRRPLTGEAIDAYPARYHSFRDRYDFSPETVYLSPAPLYHAAPLGFTMATMAFGGTCVIMDRFDPAKALEHIERYRITHSQWVPTMFIRMLRLEDALRRRFDYSTHRIAIHAAAPCPIETKRAMIAWWGPIVHEYYAGSEGVGSTHISSEEWLRKPGSVGRSAGAPLRIVGEDGNEVGVGEVGTIFFEDSPRFDYHNAPEKTDAAFSPEGWGTLGDVGYVDEDGYLYLTDRKANMIISGGVNIYPQEAENTLLGHPAVMDAAVFGVPNDDFGEEVKAVVQPASGYESGPDLEAALIAYCRERIAAIKCPRSIDFEAELPRLPNGKLYKRELKARYWPA
;
A
#
# COMPACT_ATOMS: atom_id res chain seq x y z
N MET A 1 30.11 -13.81 3.22
CA MET A 1 29.89 -12.45 3.76
C MET A 1 28.94 -12.62 4.94
N THR A 2 29.25 -12.07 6.10
CA THR A 2 28.29 -12.03 7.23
C THR A 2 27.14 -11.14 6.84
N ASP A 3 25.90 -11.60 7.06
CA ASP A 3 24.73 -10.79 6.80
C ASP A 3 24.81 -9.46 7.58
N PRO A 4 24.43 -8.35 6.98
CA PRO A 4 24.46 -7.06 7.66
C PRO A 4 23.48 -7.06 8.83
N LEU A 5 23.86 -6.45 9.94
CA LEU A 5 22.96 -6.22 11.07
C LEU A 5 21.88 -5.22 10.67
N MET A 6 20.62 -5.63 10.75
CA MET A 6 19.48 -4.96 10.14
C MET A 6 18.56 -4.27 11.16
N HIS A 7 19.05 -3.22 11.79
CA HIS A 7 18.25 -2.42 12.73
C HIS A 7 18.82 -1.01 12.90
N PRO A 8 17.99 0.03 13.08
CA PRO A 8 18.46 1.42 13.32
C PRO A 8 19.47 1.55 14.44
N SER A 9 19.39 0.77 15.52
CA SER A 9 20.35 0.79 16.62
C SER A 9 21.79 0.46 16.19
N ASN A 10 21.98 -0.34 15.15
CA ASN A 10 23.30 -0.63 14.61
C ASN A 10 23.84 0.58 13.85
N HIS A 11 22.98 1.26 13.11
CA HIS A 11 23.36 2.47 12.37
C HIS A 11 23.57 3.66 13.29
N ALA A 12 22.83 3.74 14.41
CA ALA A 12 23.08 4.72 15.47
C ALA A 12 24.51 4.63 16.03
N ARG A 13 25.08 3.41 16.14
CA ARG A 13 26.47 3.23 16.62
C ARG A 13 27.52 3.62 15.58
N VAL A 14 27.29 3.40 14.28
CA VAL A 14 28.32 3.56 13.24
C VAL A 14 28.17 4.87 12.47
N ALA A 15 26.97 5.43 12.42
CA ALA A 15 26.64 6.67 11.70
C ALA A 15 25.57 7.49 12.45
N PRO A 16 25.82 7.89 13.72
CA PRO A 16 24.80 8.48 14.60
C PRO A 16 24.12 9.73 14.03
N VAL A 17 24.88 10.57 13.32
CA VAL A 17 24.38 11.84 12.75
C VAL A 17 23.72 11.70 11.37
N ARG A 18 23.79 10.50 10.75
CA ARG A 18 23.12 10.25 9.47
C ARG A 18 21.61 10.39 9.66
N PRO A 19 20.90 11.10 8.76
CA PRO A 19 19.44 11.10 8.79
C PRO A 19 18.88 9.70 8.60
N ALA A 20 18.02 9.27 9.52
CA ALA A 20 17.19 8.09 9.36
C ALA A 20 15.96 8.44 8.52
N TYR A 21 15.33 9.59 8.84
CA TYR A 21 14.26 10.11 8.01
C TYR A 21 14.16 11.66 8.07
N VAL A 22 13.50 12.21 7.05
CA VAL A 22 13.19 13.62 6.90
C VAL A 22 11.69 13.76 6.61
N ILE A 23 10.97 14.65 7.31
CA ILE A 23 9.62 15.09 6.91
C ILE A 23 9.81 16.31 6.00
N ALA A 24 9.63 16.10 4.69
CA ALA A 24 10.11 17.01 3.66
C ALA A 24 9.52 18.43 3.73
N GLU A 25 8.19 18.54 3.97
CA GLU A 25 7.49 19.84 4.00
C GLU A 25 7.68 20.62 5.30
N ARG A 26 8.30 20.01 6.32
CA ARG A 26 8.52 20.61 7.64
C ARG A 26 10.00 20.83 7.96
N ASP A 27 10.89 20.38 7.08
CA ASP A 27 12.34 20.38 7.29
C ASP A 27 12.77 19.71 8.62
N VAL A 28 11.97 18.74 9.11
CA VAL A 28 12.31 18.00 10.31
C VAL A 28 13.19 16.82 9.93
N VAL A 29 14.40 16.79 10.48
CA VAL A 29 15.39 15.73 10.30
C VAL A 29 15.54 14.94 11.59
N VAL A 30 15.36 13.63 11.53
CA VAL A 30 15.62 12.71 12.63
C VAL A 30 16.81 11.82 12.26
N THR A 31 17.86 11.86 13.07
CA THR A 31 19.07 11.05 12.87
C THR A 31 18.89 9.63 13.40
N PHE A 32 19.77 8.71 13.01
CA PHE A 32 19.75 7.35 13.57
C PHE A 32 19.95 7.33 15.09
N ASP A 33 20.80 8.20 15.64
CA ASP A 33 20.96 8.33 17.08
C ASP A 33 19.67 8.80 17.77
N ALA A 34 19.02 9.83 17.24
CA ALA A 34 17.75 10.32 17.78
C ALA A 34 16.63 9.28 17.68
N LEU A 35 16.54 8.57 16.55
CA LEU A 35 15.57 7.50 16.35
C LEU A 35 15.77 6.34 17.34
N ASP A 36 17.03 5.89 17.52
CA ASP A 36 17.34 4.81 18.45
C ASP A 36 17.03 5.19 19.90
N ARG A 37 17.50 6.36 20.38
CA ARG A 37 17.23 6.85 21.73
C ARG A 37 15.73 6.97 22.00
N ARG A 38 14.99 7.63 21.10
CA ARG A 38 13.54 7.84 21.28
C ARG A 38 12.78 6.53 21.22
N SER A 39 13.13 5.60 20.30
CA SER A 39 12.46 4.29 20.26
C SER A 39 12.78 3.42 21.50
N ASN A 40 13.96 3.57 22.14
CA ASN A 40 14.25 2.96 23.41
C ASN A 40 13.35 3.51 24.52
N GLN A 41 13.25 4.84 24.65
CA GLN A 41 12.40 5.51 25.62
C GLN A 41 10.93 5.07 25.50
N ILE A 42 10.38 5.06 24.29
CA ILE A 42 9.01 4.60 24.04
C ILE A 42 8.86 3.10 24.35
N ALA A 43 9.86 2.28 24.08
CA ALA A 43 9.85 0.86 24.45
C ALA A 43 9.79 0.67 25.98
N HIS A 44 10.49 1.51 26.74
CA HIS A 44 10.36 1.53 28.22
C HIS A 44 8.96 1.97 28.66
N VAL A 45 8.35 2.98 28.03
CA VAL A 45 6.95 3.35 28.26
C VAL A 45 6.03 2.15 28.06
N PHE A 46 6.16 1.41 26.96
CA PHE A 46 5.34 0.22 26.70
C PHE A 46 5.51 -0.85 27.80
N ARG A 47 6.74 -1.08 28.27
CA ARG A 47 6.99 -1.98 29.41
C ARG A 47 6.40 -1.46 30.72
N GLY A 48 6.48 -0.16 30.97
CA GLY A 48 5.88 0.51 32.13
C GLY A 48 4.34 0.41 32.15
N LEU A 49 3.72 0.40 30.97
CA LEU A 49 2.29 0.16 30.78
C LEU A 49 1.91 -1.33 30.88
N GLY A 50 2.87 -2.24 31.08
CA GLY A 50 2.63 -3.67 31.22
C GLY A 50 2.45 -4.43 29.89
N LEU A 51 2.83 -3.86 28.76
CA LEU A 51 2.74 -4.56 27.47
C LEU A 51 3.77 -5.68 27.40
N GLU A 52 3.32 -6.85 26.98
CA GLU A 52 4.12 -8.07 26.81
C GLU A 52 4.29 -8.43 25.33
N VAL A 53 5.18 -9.38 25.04
CA VAL A 53 5.39 -9.89 23.66
C VAL A 53 4.07 -10.44 23.09
N GLY A 54 3.67 -9.94 21.94
CA GLY A 54 2.43 -10.31 21.27
C GLY A 54 1.26 -9.35 21.49
N ASP A 55 1.42 -8.37 22.39
CA ASP A 55 0.42 -7.31 22.59
C ASP A 55 0.36 -6.33 21.42
N GLY A 56 -0.75 -5.58 21.32
CA GLY A 56 -1.05 -4.67 20.24
C GLY A 56 -0.87 -3.19 20.58
N VAL A 57 -0.27 -2.43 19.67
CA VAL A 57 -0.21 -0.96 19.69
C VAL A 57 -0.88 -0.43 18.44
N ALA A 58 -1.98 0.32 18.58
CA ALA A 58 -2.67 0.95 17.47
C ALA A 58 -2.24 2.42 17.31
N LEU A 59 -2.08 2.87 16.05
CA LEU A 59 -1.61 4.22 15.73
C LEU A 59 -2.60 4.93 14.80
N LEU A 60 -3.15 6.07 15.24
CA LEU A 60 -3.90 7.01 14.39
C LEU A 60 -3.03 8.25 14.16
N CYS A 61 -2.06 8.14 13.27
CA CYS A 61 -1.03 9.16 13.02
C CYS A 61 -0.90 9.46 11.52
N ALA A 62 -0.58 10.72 11.19
CA ALA A 62 -0.18 11.12 9.85
C ALA A 62 1.29 10.77 9.57
N ASN A 63 1.78 11.18 8.40
CA ASN A 63 3.21 11.21 8.11
C ASN A 63 3.87 12.33 8.93
N GLU A 64 4.30 12.04 10.14
CA GLU A 64 4.79 13.03 11.10
C GLU A 64 5.90 12.47 12.00
N PRO A 65 6.69 13.34 12.66
CA PRO A 65 7.67 12.91 13.65
C PRO A 65 7.03 12.10 14.77
N GLY A 66 7.71 11.08 15.27
CA GLY A 66 7.22 10.16 16.28
C GLY A 66 6.62 8.88 15.71
N PHE A 67 6.15 8.89 14.46
CA PHE A 67 5.55 7.71 13.83
C PHE A 67 6.54 6.52 13.80
N PHE A 68 7.74 6.75 13.31
CA PHE A 68 8.75 5.68 13.21
C PHE A 68 9.34 5.31 14.56
N GLU A 69 9.48 6.24 15.48
CA GLU A 69 9.93 5.99 16.84
C GLU A 69 8.98 5.01 17.54
N ILE A 70 7.67 5.18 17.37
CA ILE A 70 6.65 4.26 17.90
C ILE A 70 6.74 2.90 17.20
N CYS A 71 6.84 2.87 15.87
CA CYS A 71 6.94 1.62 15.12
C CYS A 71 8.20 0.82 15.51
N TRP A 72 9.37 1.49 15.64
CA TRP A 72 10.61 0.83 16.06
C TRP A 72 10.60 0.44 17.54
N ALA A 73 9.92 1.21 18.42
CA ALA A 73 9.70 0.82 19.81
C ALA A 73 8.86 -0.46 19.92
N ALA A 74 7.77 -0.54 19.16
CA ALA A 74 6.94 -1.75 19.10
C ALA A 74 7.70 -2.93 18.48
N GLN A 75 8.45 -2.68 17.39
CA GLN A 75 9.24 -3.70 16.72
C GLN A 75 10.30 -4.32 17.66
N ARG A 76 11.05 -3.52 18.44
CA ARG A 76 12.06 -4.03 19.38
C ARG A 76 11.48 -4.65 20.65
N SER A 77 10.21 -4.40 20.92
CA SER A 77 9.50 -4.92 22.10
C SER A 77 8.74 -6.22 21.86
N GLY A 78 8.75 -6.74 20.62
CA GLY A 78 7.99 -7.94 20.26
C GLY A 78 6.48 -7.66 20.16
N LEU A 79 6.07 -6.43 19.90
CA LEU A 79 4.67 -6.03 19.83
C LEU A 79 4.15 -6.05 18.39
N TYR A 80 2.83 -6.20 18.25
CA TYR A 80 2.15 -5.87 17.00
C TYR A 80 1.87 -4.38 16.97
N TYR A 81 2.17 -3.71 15.84
CA TYR A 81 1.79 -2.32 15.63
C TYR A 81 0.86 -2.20 14.43
N THR A 82 -0.27 -1.51 14.67
CA THR A 82 -1.40 -1.38 13.74
C THR A 82 -1.59 0.09 13.35
N PRO A 83 -0.94 0.58 12.30
CA PRO A 83 -1.23 1.90 11.77
C PRO A 83 -2.63 1.92 11.15
N ILE A 84 -3.45 2.87 11.57
CA ILE A 84 -4.84 3.03 11.15
C ILE A 84 -4.93 4.16 10.12
N SER A 85 -5.70 3.95 9.05
CA SER A 85 -5.95 4.98 8.06
C SER A 85 -6.68 6.18 8.68
N THR A 86 -6.12 7.36 8.48
CA THR A 86 -6.66 8.63 9.00
C THR A 86 -7.91 9.13 8.25
N HIS A 87 -8.33 8.42 7.21
CA HIS A 87 -9.52 8.72 6.40
C HIS A 87 -10.73 7.84 6.77
N LEU A 88 -10.58 6.91 7.71
CA LEU A 88 -11.68 6.09 8.20
C LEU A 88 -12.61 6.91 9.10
N LYS A 89 -13.87 6.50 9.12
CA LYS A 89 -14.85 7.04 10.05
C LYS A 89 -14.59 6.53 11.47
N PRO A 90 -15.04 7.23 12.51
CA PRO A 90 -14.84 6.80 13.91
C PRO A 90 -15.29 5.35 14.17
N GLU A 91 -16.41 4.91 13.59
CA GLU A 91 -16.94 3.56 13.77
C GLU A 91 -16.03 2.49 13.15
N GLU A 92 -15.37 2.81 12.02
CA GLU A 92 -14.40 1.91 11.37
C GLU A 92 -13.10 1.84 12.17
N ILE A 93 -12.67 2.96 12.75
CA ILE A 93 -11.48 3.00 13.62
C ILE A 93 -11.77 2.23 14.91
N GLN A 94 -12.94 2.41 15.51
CA GLN A 94 -13.38 1.65 16.68
C GLN A 94 -13.32 0.14 16.41
N TYR A 95 -13.89 -0.30 15.30
CA TYR A 95 -13.83 -1.71 14.90
C TYR A 95 -12.38 -2.22 14.86
N ILE A 96 -11.46 -1.46 14.26
CA ILE A 96 -10.05 -1.87 14.18
C ILE A 96 -9.40 -1.95 15.56
N LEU A 97 -9.68 -0.99 16.45
CA LEU A 97 -9.17 -0.99 17.82
C LEU A 97 -9.62 -2.21 18.62
N GLU A 98 -10.90 -2.56 18.50
CA GLU A 98 -11.49 -3.74 19.14
C GLU A 98 -10.93 -5.03 18.55
N ASP A 99 -10.92 -5.15 17.21
CA ASP A 99 -10.50 -6.35 16.51
C ASP A 99 -9.00 -6.63 16.68
N CYS A 100 -8.12 -5.62 16.65
CA CYS A 100 -6.69 -5.82 16.86
C CYS A 100 -6.31 -6.05 18.34
N GLY A 101 -7.24 -5.87 19.26
CA GLY A 101 -6.99 -6.03 20.69
C GLY A 101 -5.93 -5.06 21.21
N ALA A 102 -6.01 -3.78 20.82
CA ALA A 102 -5.00 -2.79 21.15
C ALA A 102 -4.86 -2.59 22.66
N ASN A 103 -3.66 -2.86 23.21
CA ASN A 103 -3.29 -2.58 24.61
C ASN A 103 -2.86 -1.12 24.79
N ALA A 104 -2.38 -0.48 23.73
CA ALA A 104 -2.14 0.96 23.68
C ALA A 104 -2.69 1.53 22.37
N PHE A 105 -3.32 2.72 22.46
CA PHE A 105 -3.77 3.49 21.33
C PHE A 105 -3.10 4.85 21.34
N ILE A 106 -2.33 5.14 20.32
CA ILE A 106 -1.57 6.38 20.16
C ILE A 106 -2.20 7.20 19.04
N ALA A 107 -2.74 8.37 19.39
CA ALA A 107 -3.38 9.27 18.44
C ALA A 107 -2.61 10.59 18.29
N SER A 108 -2.40 11.02 17.06
CA SER A 108 -1.88 12.36 16.79
C SER A 108 -2.89 13.43 17.19
N ALA A 109 -2.42 14.51 17.82
CA ALA A 109 -3.24 15.68 18.15
C ALA A 109 -3.89 16.33 16.90
N ARG A 110 -3.38 16.06 15.69
CA ARG A 110 -4.01 16.46 14.42
C ARG A 110 -5.38 15.82 14.20
N PHE A 111 -5.64 14.66 14.83
CA PHE A 111 -6.89 13.91 14.77
C PHE A 111 -7.63 13.92 16.11
N SER A 112 -7.45 14.99 16.90
CA SER A 112 -8.00 15.10 18.26
C SER A 112 -9.52 14.94 18.35
N GLU A 113 -10.26 15.31 17.31
CA GLU A 113 -11.72 15.14 17.26
C GLU A 113 -12.08 13.65 17.17
N ALA A 114 -11.51 12.93 16.20
CA ALA A 114 -11.72 11.48 16.05
C ALA A 114 -11.23 10.72 17.30
N ALA A 115 -10.05 11.07 17.82
CA ALA A 115 -9.51 10.45 19.03
C ALA A 115 -10.41 10.63 20.25
N ARG A 116 -10.97 11.84 20.46
CA ARG A 116 -11.91 12.08 21.56
C ARG A 116 -13.19 11.26 21.41
N ALA A 117 -13.71 11.10 20.21
CA ALA A 117 -14.88 10.27 19.96
C ALA A 117 -14.61 8.78 20.28
N LEU A 118 -13.36 8.34 20.12
CA LEU A 118 -12.94 6.95 20.36
C LEU A 118 -12.58 6.65 21.82
N ARG A 119 -12.41 7.65 22.66
CA ARG A 119 -11.96 7.50 24.05
C ARG A 119 -12.77 6.48 24.85
N ASP A 120 -14.09 6.62 24.79
CA ASP A 120 -15.03 5.81 25.58
C ASP A 120 -15.37 4.48 24.85
N HIS A 121 -14.82 4.27 23.67
CA HIS A 121 -15.00 3.09 22.83
C HIS A 121 -13.74 2.23 22.70
N ALA A 122 -12.61 2.69 23.25
CA ALA A 122 -11.40 1.86 23.29
C ALA A 122 -11.63 0.62 24.18
N PRO A 123 -11.03 -0.54 23.86
CA PRO A 123 -11.12 -1.73 24.71
C PRO A 123 -10.74 -1.42 26.16
N PRO A 124 -11.42 -2.02 27.17
CA PRO A 124 -11.09 -1.79 28.57
C PRO A 124 -9.61 -2.11 28.85
N GLY A 125 -8.92 -1.18 29.53
CA GLY A 125 -7.50 -1.33 29.85
C GLY A 125 -6.55 -0.82 28.78
N THR A 126 -7.03 -0.36 27.63
CA THR A 126 -6.18 0.26 26.61
C THR A 126 -5.60 1.57 27.13
N ALA A 127 -4.27 1.70 27.10
CA ALA A 127 -3.59 2.96 27.41
C ALA A 127 -3.81 3.96 26.26
N LEU A 128 -4.39 5.13 26.58
CA LEU A 128 -4.68 6.19 25.61
C LEU A 128 -3.55 7.23 25.62
N LEU A 129 -2.79 7.33 24.54
CA LEU A 129 -1.62 8.19 24.41
C LEU A 129 -1.81 9.21 23.27
N SER A 130 -1.38 10.44 23.48
CA SER A 130 -1.38 11.48 22.44
C SER A 130 0.03 11.78 21.94
N LEU A 131 0.16 12.04 20.63
CA LEU A 131 1.40 12.43 19.94
C LEU A 131 1.25 13.84 19.37
N GLY A 132 2.28 14.67 19.52
CA GLY A 132 2.35 15.99 18.89
C GLY A 132 1.46 17.06 19.54
N GLY A 133 0.89 16.79 20.74
CA GLY A 133 0.06 17.72 21.49
C GLY A 133 -0.93 17.05 22.41
N GLU A 134 -1.74 17.86 23.09
CA GLU A 134 -2.72 17.39 24.06
C GLU A 134 -4.03 16.93 23.40
N ILE A 135 -4.55 15.80 23.86
CA ILE A 135 -5.91 15.31 23.56
C ILE A 135 -6.61 15.06 24.90
N ALA A 136 -7.81 15.61 25.08
CA ALA A 136 -8.56 15.43 26.33
C ALA A 136 -8.86 13.94 26.60
N GLY A 137 -8.40 13.43 27.75
CA GLY A 137 -8.53 12.03 28.16
C GLY A 137 -7.42 11.11 27.66
N TYR A 138 -6.37 11.66 27.04
CA TYR A 138 -5.16 10.96 26.63
C TYR A 138 -3.97 11.49 27.40
N GLU A 139 -3.03 10.63 27.74
CA GLU A 139 -1.74 11.02 28.31
C GLU A 139 -0.75 11.33 27.20
N ARG A 140 0.08 12.35 27.39
CA ARG A 140 1.08 12.73 26.36
C ARG A 140 2.25 11.76 26.32
N LEU A 141 2.53 11.22 25.13
CA LEU A 141 3.61 10.24 24.94
C LEU A 141 5.00 10.87 25.12
N GLU A 142 5.22 12.11 24.66
CA GLU A 142 6.54 12.74 24.69
C GLU A 142 7.08 12.91 26.11
N PRO A 143 6.36 13.51 27.09
CA PRO A 143 6.85 13.62 28.46
C PRO A 143 7.07 12.27 29.13
N LEU A 144 6.21 11.26 28.86
CA LEU A 144 6.41 9.92 29.38
C LEU A 144 7.72 9.34 28.86
N ALA A 145 7.96 9.42 27.54
CA ALA A 145 9.17 8.92 26.91
C ALA A 145 10.42 9.68 27.42
N GLU A 146 10.35 11.01 27.59
CA GLU A 146 11.46 11.81 28.09
C GLU A 146 11.87 11.47 29.53
N ALA A 147 10.97 10.90 30.33
CA ALA A 147 11.26 10.44 31.68
C ALA A 147 11.94 9.04 31.71
N GLU A 148 11.93 8.32 30.58
CA GLU A 148 12.44 6.95 30.49
C GLU A 148 13.89 6.90 30.00
N PRO A 149 14.62 5.79 30.32
CA PRO A 149 16.00 5.59 29.87
C PRO A 149 16.13 5.53 28.35
N GLU A 150 17.18 6.13 27.80
CA GLU A 150 17.56 6.04 26.38
C GLU A 150 18.21 4.71 26.00
N THR A 151 18.50 3.85 26.98
CA THR A 151 19.15 2.55 26.79
C THR A 151 18.14 1.47 26.37
N ARG A 152 18.64 0.43 25.72
CA ARG A 152 17.82 -0.72 25.26
C ARG A 152 17.03 -1.36 26.39
N VAL A 153 15.81 -1.78 26.10
CA VAL A 153 15.01 -2.60 27.03
C VAL A 153 15.59 -4.01 27.14
N ALA A 154 15.38 -4.65 28.29
CA ALA A 154 15.74 -6.05 28.45
C ALA A 154 14.90 -6.96 27.54
N HIS A 155 15.51 -8.06 27.07
CA HIS A 155 14.81 -9.10 26.29
C HIS A 155 14.12 -8.58 25.03
N GLU A 156 14.85 -7.80 24.20
CA GLU A 156 14.36 -7.36 22.89
C GLU A 156 14.11 -8.57 21.99
N THR A 157 12.98 -8.54 21.31
CA THR A 157 12.61 -9.52 20.28
C THR A 157 11.81 -8.85 19.17
N THR A 158 11.85 -9.41 17.96
CA THR A 158 11.26 -8.81 16.78
C THR A 158 9.72 -8.83 16.84
N GLY A 159 9.10 -7.62 16.86
CA GLY A 159 7.68 -7.41 16.65
C GLY A 159 7.31 -7.33 15.16
N SER A 160 6.04 -7.19 14.87
CA SER A 160 5.52 -7.17 13.51
C SER A 160 4.41 -6.14 13.33
N SER A 161 4.29 -5.61 12.10
CA SER A 161 3.09 -4.84 11.75
C SER A 161 1.89 -5.78 11.61
N MET A 162 0.73 -5.36 12.11
CA MET A 162 -0.56 -5.95 11.84
C MET A 162 -1.38 -4.95 11.04
N LEU A 163 -1.54 -5.21 9.75
CA LEU A 163 -2.14 -4.27 8.81
C LEU A 163 -3.57 -4.66 8.50
N TYR A 164 -4.43 -3.67 8.34
CA TYR A 164 -5.81 -3.87 7.94
C TYR A 164 -5.98 -3.62 6.44
N SER A 165 -6.48 -4.64 5.73
CA SER A 165 -6.84 -4.50 4.32
C SER A 165 -8.22 -3.84 4.21
N SER A 166 -8.42 -2.95 3.21
CA SER A 166 -9.75 -2.48 2.84
C SER A 166 -10.54 -3.67 2.29
N GLY A 167 -11.34 -4.32 3.15
CA GLY A 167 -12.17 -5.46 2.74
C GLY A 167 -13.09 -5.07 1.59
N THR A 168 -13.09 -5.86 0.50
CA THR A 168 -14.03 -5.68 -0.62
C THR A 168 -15.47 -6.09 -0.26
N THR A 169 -15.64 -6.85 0.83
CA THR A 169 -16.90 -7.51 1.21
C THR A 169 -17.35 -7.23 2.64
N GLY A 170 -16.89 -6.17 3.31
CA GLY A 170 -17.27 -5.91 4.71
C GLY A 170 -16.26 -5.03 5.45
N TYR A 171 -16.15 -5.24 6.75
CA TYR A 171 -15.16 -4.57 7.60
C TYR A 171 -13.72 -4.91 7.18
N PRO A 172 -12.75 -4.02 7.42
CA PRO A 172 -11.33 -4.27 7.18
C PRO A 172 -10.88 -5.56 7.89
N LYS A 173 -9.92 -6.27 7.29
CA LYS A 173 -9.39 -7.53 7.84
C LYS A 173 -7.98 -7.28 8.35
N GLY A 174 -7.72 -7.61 9.61
CA GLY A 174 -6.38 -7.60 10.19
C GLY A 174 -5.56 -8.76 9.66
N ILE A 175 -4.37 -8.49 9.13
CA ILE A 175 -3.45 -9.51 8.64
C ILE A 175 -2.38 -9.68 9.70
N ARG A 176 -2.43 -10.82 10.39
CA ARG A 176 -1.52 -11.17 11.47
C ARG A 176 -0.54 -12.24 11.03
N ARG A 177 0.75 -11.98 11.22
CA ARG A 177 1.81 -12.96 11.00
C ARG A 177 2.35 -13.42 12.33
N PRO A 178 2.72 -14.71 12.48
CA PRO A 178 3.37 -15.19 13.69
C PRO A 178 4.64 -14.39 14.00
N LEU A 179 4.87 -14.06 15.26
CA LEU A 179 6.14 -13.50 15.70
C LEU A 179 7.21 -14.60 15.68
N THR A 180 8.38 -14.28 15.16
CA THR A 180 9.46 -15.27 14.99
C THR A 180 10.25 -15.52 16.26
N GLY A 181 10.19 -14.60 17.24
CA GLY A 181 11.04 -14.64 18.44
C GLY A 181 12.53 -14.37 18.17
N GLU A 182 12.87 -13.94 16.95
CA GLU A 182 14.23 -13.61 16.54
C GLU A 182 14.75 -12.35 17.21
N ALA A 183 16.07 -12.21 17.24
CA ALA A 183 16.72 -10.96 17.65
C ALA A 183 16.32 -9.81 16.71
N ILE A 184 16.22 -8.59 17.25
CA ILE A 184 15.76 -7.41 16.51
C ILE A 184 16.65 -7.03 15.31
N ASP A 185 17.91 -7.45 15.33
CA ASP A 185 18.92 -7.18 14.32
C ASP A 185 19.23 -8.40 13.43
N ALA A 186 18.42 -9.47 13.52
CA ALA A 186 18.45 -10.56 12.57
C ALA A 186 18.09 -10.03 11.17
N TYR A 187 18.69 -10.63 10.14
CA TYR A 187 18.40 -10.27 8.76
C TYR A 187 17.14 -11.01 8.27
N PRO A 188 15.97 -10.37 8.24
CA PRO A 188 14.74 -11.03 7.85
C PRO A 188 14.78 -11.46 6.39
N ALA A 189 14.40 -12.69 6.08
CA ALA A 189 14.36 -13.22 4.71
C ALA A 189 13.57 -12.32 3.75
N ARG A 190 12.51 -11.65 4.23
CA ARG A 190 11.72 -10.70 3.45
C ARG A 190 12.52 -9.50 2.91
N TYR A 191 13.66 -9.15 3.53
CA TYR A 191 14.49 -8.03 3.08
C TYR A 191 15.49 -8.41 1.98
N HIS A 192 15.70 -9.70 1.70
CA HIS A 192 16.58 -10.11 0.59
C HIS A 192 16.15 -9.48 -0.73
N SER A 193 14.85 -9.44 -1.00
CA SER A 193 14.33 -8.84 -2.24
C SER A 193 14.62 -7.34 -2.37
N PHE A 194 14.69 -6.60 -1.27
CA PHE A 194 15.03 -5.18 -1.29
C PHE A 194 16.49 -4.97 -1.70
N ARG A 195 17.40 -5.77 -1.17
CA ARG A 195 18.81 -5.74 -1.56
C ARG A 195 19.01 -6.27 -2.98
N ASP A 196 18.52 -7.47 -3.26
CA ASP A 196 18.90 -8.22 -4.45
C ASP A 196 18.21 -7.68 -5.73
N ARG A 197 17.04 -7.05 -5.61
CA ARG A 197 16.29 -6.50 -6.75
C ARG A 197 16.37 -4.99 -6.87
N TYR A 198 16.45 -4.31 -5.74
CA TYR A 198 16.35 -2.86 -5.70
C TYR A 198 17.61 -2.18 -5.14
N ASP A 199 18.69 -2.94 -4.90
CA ASP A 199 19.98 -2.41 -4.42
C ASP A 199 19.86 -1.52 -3.17
N PHE A 200 18.96 -1.89 -2.23
CA PHE A 200 18.85 -1.17 -0.97
C PHE A 200 20.11 -1.34 -0.13
N SER A 201 20.63 -0.22 0.34
CA SER A 201 21.90 -0.12 1.06
C SER A 201 21.92 1.11 1.97
N PRO A 202 22.98 1.33 2.77
CA PRO A 202 23.14 2.57 3.54
C PRO A 202 23.18 3.85 2.70
N GLU A 203 23.46 3.75 1.39
CA GLU A 203 23.50 4.87 0.45
C GLU A 203 22.11 5.18 -0.15
N THR A 204 21.10 4.37 0.17
CA THR A 204 19.73 4.61 -0.29
C THR A 204 19.16 5.89 0.30
N VAL A 205 18.69 6.78 -0.56
CA VAL A 205 17.83 7.92 -0.20
C VAL A 205 16.46 7.67 -0.84
N TYR A 206 15.49 7.33 0.01
CA TYR A 206 14.20 6.80 -0.43
C TYR A 206 13.08 7.83 -0.26
N LEU A 207 12.36 8.17 -1.34
CA LEU A 207 11.18 9.04 -1.30
C LEU A 207 9.91 8.21 -1.08
N SER A 208 9.17 8.53 0.00
CA SER A 208 7.84 8.00 0.29
C SER A 208 6.77 9.07 0.15
N PRO A 209 6.03 9.12 -0.97
CA PRO A 209 4.99 10.13 -1.20
C PRO A 209 3.61 9.73 -0.66
N ALA A 210 3.47 8.50 -0.17
CA ALA A 210 2.19 7.93 0.25
C ALA A 210 2.06 7.84 1.79
N PRO A 211 0.83 7.71 2.33
CA PRO A 211 0.63 7.59 3.76
C PRO A 211 1.26 6.32 4.35
N LEU A 212 1.93 6.47 5.50
CA LEU A 212 2.69 5.42 6.17
C LEU A 212 1.82 4.31 6.79
N TYR A 213 0.52 4.53 6.96
CA TYR A 213 -0.38 3.47 7.44
C TYR A 213 -0.71 2.40 6.40
N HIS A 214 -0.22 2.52 5.16
CA HIS A 214 -0.33 1.47 4.15
C HIS A 214 0.87 0.52 4.16
N ALA A 215 0.60 -0.73 3.76
CA ALA A 215 1.58 -1.83 3.80
C ALA A 215 2.90 -1.50 3.07
N ALA A 216 2.79 -0.99 1.84
CA ALA A 216 3.97 -0.75 1.01
C ALA A 216 4.78 0.46 1.51
N PRO A 217 4.22 1.67 1.71
CA PRO A 217 4.97 2.80 2.28
C PRO A 217 5.63 2.45 3.62
N LEU A 218 4.92 1.79 4.53
CA LEU A 218 5.49 1.35 5.81
C LEU A 218 6.62 0.34 5.60
N GLY A 219 6.39 -0.71 4.80
CA GLY A 219 7.35 -1.77 4.58
C GLY A 219 8.65 -1.27 3.95
N PHE A 220 8.55 -0.42 2.91
CA PHE A 220 9.73 0.14 2.24
C PHE A 220 10.50 1.14 3.11
N THR A 221 9.82 1.99 3.88
CA THR A 221 10.49 2.93 4.80
C THR A 221 11.18 2.21 5.95
N MET A 222 10.51 1.24 6.58
CA MET A 222 11.13 0.42 7.64
C MET A 222 12.33 -0.35 7.10
N ALA A 223 12.24 -0.94 5.90
CA ALA A 223 13.37 -1.61 5.27
C ALA A 223 14.52 -0.64 4.96
N THR A 224 14.23 0.55 4.42
CA THR A 224 15.27 1.58 4.15
C THR A 224 16.07 1.91 5.41
N MET A 225 15.38 2.19 6.52
CA MET A 225 16.03 2.48 7.80
C MET A 225 16.75 1.27 8.38
N ALA A 226 16.22 0.06 8.20
CA ALA A 226 16.91 -1.16 8.60
C ALA A 226 18.23 -1.35 7.84
N PHE A 227 18.30 -1.02 6.56
CA PHE A 227 19.54 -1.00 5.76
C PHE A 227 20.47 0.18 6.07
N GLY A 228 20.04 1.17 6.86
CA GLY A 228 20.83 2.37 7.19
C GLY A 228 20.70 3.50 6.16
N GLY A 229 19.77 3.40 5.23
CA GLY A 229 19.41 4.45 4.28
C GLY A 229 18.52 5.52 4.91
N THR A 230 18.35 6.63 4.19
CA THR A 230 17.54 7.79 4.61
C THR A 230 16.17 7.77 3.93
N CYS A 231 15.11 7.92 4.70
CA CYS A 231 13.75 8.11 4.16
C CYS A 231 13.41 9.60 4.07
N VAL A 232 12.91 10.03 2.92
CA VAL A 232 12.30 11.36 2.71
C VAL A 232 10.81 11.16 2.59
N ILE A 233 10.06 11.69 3.55
CA ILE A 233 8.63 11.46 3.72
C ILE A 233 7.86 12.71 3.34
N MET A 234 6.91 12.59 2.43
CA MET A 234 5.97 13.67 2.12
C MET A 234 4.77 13.63 3.09
N ASP A 235 4.29 14.79 3.54
CA ASP A 235 3.05 14.90 4.33
C ASP A 235 1.84 14.37 3.56
N ARG A 236 1.80 14.74 2.27
CA ARG A 236 0.83 14.27 1.27
C ARG A 236 1.42 14.37 -0.13
N PHE A 237 0.96 13.54 -1.04
CA PHE A 237 1.41 13.59 -2.42
C PHE A 237 0.99 14.89 -3.13
N ASP A 238 1.97 15.60 -3.64
CA ASP A 238 1.85 16.67 -4.62
C ASP A 238 2.82 16.38 -5.77
N PRO A 239 2.38 16.34 -7.03
CA PRO A 239 3.24 15.91 -8.14
C PRO A 239 4.42 16.84 -8.39
N ALA A 240 4.27 18.16 -8.24
CA ALA A 240 5.36 19.11 -8.45
C ALA A 240 6.38 19.06 -7.32
N LYS A 241 5.91 18.97 -6.06
CA LYS A 241 6.80 18.82 -4.90
C LYS A 241 7.56 17.51 -4.90
N ALA A 242 6.93 16.42 -5.37
CA ALA A 242 7.61 15.13 -5.48
C ALA A 242 8.83 15.23 -6.42
N LEU A 243 8.70 15.92 -7.56
CA LEU A 243 9.80 16.15 -8.49
C LEU A 243 10.89 17.06 -7.88
N GLU A 244 10.50 18.12 -7.17
CA GLU A 244 11.42 19.00 -6.43
C GLU A 244 12.19 18.21 -5.36
N HIS A 245 11.54 17.32 -4.63
CA HIS A 245 12.18 16.50 -3.60
C HIS A 245 13.16 15.50 -4.20
N ILE A 246 12.90 14.95 -5.40
CA ILE A 246 13.86 14.06 -6.10
C ILE A 246 15.20 14.79 -6.28
N GLU A 247 15.19 16.02 -6.76
CA GLU A 247 16.41 16.83 -6.92
C GLU A 247 16.98 17.25 -5.56
N ARG A 248 16.18 17.90 -4.72
CA ARG A 248 16.61 18.51 -3.45
C ARG A 248 17.32 17.53 -2.54
N TYR A 249 16.76 16.34 -2.37
CA TYR A 249 17.29 15.31 -1.48
C TYR A 249 18.16 14.28 -2.20
N ARG A 250 18.39 14.46 -3.52
CA ARG A 250 19.16 13.51 -4.34
C ARG A 250 18.64 12.09 -4.22
N ILE A 251 17.33 11.95 -4.37
CA ILE A 251 16.62 10.67 -4.23
C ILE A 251 17.21 9.62 -5.16
N THR A 252 17.45 8.43 -4.61
CA THR A 252 17.94 7.28 -5.36
C THR A 252 16.83 6.26 -5.65
N HIS A 253 15.91 6.12 -4.71
CA HIS A 253 14.81 5.15 -4.74
C HIS A 253 13.48 5.83 -4.40
N SER A 254 12.39 5.34 -4.97
CA SER A 254 11.05 5.87 -4.67
C SER A 254 9.98 4.83 -4.92
N GLN A 255 8.81 5.02 -4.29
CA GLN A 255 7.65 4.16 -4.53
C GLN A 255 6.42 4.98 -4.89
N TRP A 256 5.64 4.46 -5.84
CA TRP A 256 4.52 5.14 -6.47
C TRP A 256 3.30 4.24 -6.62
N VAL A 257 2.17 4.87 -6.86
CA VAL A 257 0.98 4.19 -7.40
C VAL A 257 0.63 4.80 -8.76
N PRO A 258 -0.05 4.07 -9.66
CA PRO A 258 -0.30 4.52 -11.03
C PRO A 258 -0.97 5.89 -11.16
N THR A 259 -1.86 6.25 -10.25
CA THR A 259 -2.49 7.58 -10.22
C THR A 259 -1.50 8.72 -9.96
N MET A 260 -0.43 8.47 -9.22
CA MET A 260 0.65 9.45 -9.04
C MET A 260 1.40 9.68 -10.35
N PHE A 261 1.67 8.62 -11.12
CA PHE A 261 2.27 8.73 -12.46
C PHE A 261 1.39 9.54 -13.41
N ILE A 262 0.07 9.25 -13.46
CA ILE A 262 -0.88 9.99 -14.28
C ILE A 262 -0.85 11.48 -13.91
N ARG A 263 -0.86 11.82 -12.63
CA ARG A 263 -0.83 13.21 -12.16
C ARG A 263 0.50 13.90 -12.49
N MET A 264 1.63 13.21 -12.39
CA MET A 264 2.95 13.76 -12.76
C MET A 264 3.08 13.96 -14.28
N LEU A 265 2.59 13.04 -15.10
CA LEU A 265 2.60 13.16 -16.56
C LEU A 265 1.74 14.32 -17.07
N ARG A 266 0.76 14.76 -16.30
CA ARG A 266 -0.10 15.92 -16.63
C ARG A 266 0.47 17.28 -16.25
N LEU A 267 1.59 17.31 -15.52
CA LEU A 267 2.31 18.56 -15.32
C LEU A 267 2.85 19.09 -16.66
N GLU A 268 2.95 20.40 -16.78
CA GLU A 268 3.54 21.05 -17.94
C GLU A 268 4.97 20.52 -18.22
N ASP A 269 5.29 20.33 -19.49
CA ASP A 269 6.59 19.81 -19.92
C ASP A 269 7.75 20.65 -19.40
N ALA A 270 7.61 21.98 -19.35
CA ALA A 270 8.60 22.88 -18.81
C ALA A 270 8.90 22.59 -17.33
N LEU A 271 7.86 22.29 -16.55
CA LEU A 271 8.02 21.95 -15.12
C LEU A 271 8.66 20.56 -14.96
N ARG A 272 8.22 19.58 -15.75
CA ARG A 272 8.77 18.22 -15.72
C ARG A 272 10.27 18.16 -16.07
N ARG A 273 10.75 19.06 -16.95
CA ARG A 273 12.15 19.16 -17.38
C ARG A 273 13.01 20.06 -16.50
N ARG A 274 12.41 20.70 -15.50
CA ARG A 274 13.11 21.67 -14.66
C ARG A 274 14.10 21.04 -13.68
N PHE A 275 13.76 19.84 -13.19
CA PHE A 275 14.49 19.19 -12.09
C PHE A 275 15.50 18.16 -12.57
N ASP A 276 16.57 17.97 -11.77
CA ASP A 276 17.58 16.95 -11.99
C ASP A 276 17.18 15.60 -11.37
N TYR A 277 17.00 14.60 -12.22
CA TYR A 277 16.68 13.22 -11.81
C TYR A 277 17.88 12.28 -11.87
N SER A 278 19.09 12.77 -12.08
CA SER A 278 20.29 11.94 -12.35
C SER A 278 20.66 10.97 -11.24
N THR A 279 20.24 11.25 -10.00
CA THR A 279 20.45 10.35 -8.86
C THR A 279 19.36 9.28 -8.70
N HIS A 280 18.21 9.46 -9.35
CA HIS A 280 17.05 8.57 -9.23
C HIS A 280 17.28 7.32 -10.07
N ARG A 281 17.56 6.19 -9.42
CA ARG A 281 17.96 4.93 -10.04
C ARG A 281 16.87 3.89 -10.07
N ILE A 282 15.96 3.91 -9.11
CA ILE A 282 14.91 2.91 -8.93
C ILE A 282 13.59 3.61 -8.56
N ALA A 283 12.59 3.47 -9.42
CA ALA A 283 11.22 3.92 -9.21
C ALA A 283 10.29 2.71 -9.20
N ILE A 284 9.73 2.38 -8.04
CA ILE A 284 8.91 1.18 -7.86
C ILE A 284 7.45 1.58 -7.87
N HIS A 285 6.59 0.84 -8.57
CA HIS A 285 5.16 1.03 -8.46
C HIS A 285 4.41 -0.28 -8.24
N ALA A 286 3.23 -0.18 -7.62
CA ALA A 286 2.35 -1.30 -7.33
C ALA A 286 0.94 -0.81 -6.91
N ALA A 287 0.19 -1.66 -6.24
CA ALA A 287 -1.10 -1.43 -5.58
C ALA A 287 -2.32 -1.31 -6.50
N ALA A 288 -2.15 -0.98 -7.76
CA ALA A 288 -3.22 -0.93 -8.76
C ALA A 288 -2.65 -1.24 -10.15
N PRO A 289 -3.49 -1.68 -11.10
CA PRO A 289 -3.08 -1.81 -12.49
C PRO A 289 -2.60 -0.48 -13.06
N CYS A 290 -1.48 -0.51 -13.78
CA CYS A 290 -0.93 0.67 -14.42
C CYS A 290 -1.30 0.67 -15.92
N PRO A 291 -2.00 1.70 -16.44
CA PRO A 291 -2.28 1.77 -17.86
C PRO A 291 -1.00 1.70 -18.69
N ILE A 292 -1.03 0.92 -19.77
CA ILE A 292 0.16 0.64 -20.59
C ILE A 292 0.83 1.93 -21.08
N GLU A 293 0.04 2.88 -21.58
CA GLU A 293 0.56 4.15 -22.09
C GLU A 293 1.14 5.03 -20.97
N THR A 294 0.56 5.00 -19.77
CA THR A 294 1.09 5.69 -18.59
C THR A 294 2.49 5.15 -18.24
N LYS A 295 2.64 3.84 -18.12
CA LYS A 295 3.93 3.25 -17.76
C LYS A 295 4.95 3.44 -18.88
N ARG A 296 4.56 3.32 -20.15
CA ARG A 296 5.40 3.63 -21.31
C ARG A 296 5.91 5.07 -21.28
N ALA A 297 5.04 6.04 -20.99
CA ALA A 297 5.40 7.44 -20.89
C ALA A 297 6.35 7.72 -19.70
N MET A 298 6.15 7.06 -18.56
CA MET A 298 7.07 7.16 -17.43
C MET A 298 8.45 6.61 -17.73
N ILE A 299 8.54 5.44 -18.39
CA ILE A 299 9.81 4.87 -18.81
C ILE A 299 10.50 5.77 -19.85
N ALA A 300 9.74 6.36 -20.78
CA ALA A 300 10.31 7.30 -21.76
C ALA A 300 10.85 8.58 -21.09
N TRP A 301 10.24 9.02 -20.00
CA TRP A 301 10.64 10.22 -19.28
C TRP A 301 11.81 9.97 -18.30
N TRP A 302 11.69 8.96 -17.42
CA TRP A 302 12.68 8.69 -16.37
C TRP A 302 13.77 7.72 -16.77
N GLY A 303 13.63 7.06 -17.93
CA GLY A 303 14.51 5.97 -18.34
C GLY A 303 14.06 4.61 -17.76
N PRO A 304 14.89 3.56 -17.95
CA PRO A 304 14.54 2.18 -17.59
C PRO A 304 14.67 1.89 -16.09
N ILE A 305 14.27 2.84 -15.24
CA ILE A 305 14.33 2.73 -13.78
C ILE A 305 12.98 2.36 -13.12
N VAL A 306 11.92 2.24 -13.95
CA VAL A 306 10.56 1.98 -13.45
C VAL A 306 10.34 0.48 -13.30
N HIS A 307 10.24 0.03 -12.06
CA HIS A 307 9.97 -1.35 -11.67
C HIS A 307 8.52 -1.52 -11.22
N GLU A 308 7.96 -2.68 -11.46
CA GLU A 308 6.64 -3.03 -10.95
C GLU A 308 6.71 -4.34 -10.17
N TYR A 309 5.90 -4.42 -9.12
CA TYR A 309 5.62 -5.68 -8.47
C TYR A 309 4.12 -5.84 -8.22
N TYR A 310 3.67 -7.09 -8.20
CA TYR A 310 2.35 -7.48 -7.73
C TYR A 310 2.51 -8.31 -6.47
N ALA A 311 1.83 -7.91 -5.41
CA ALA A 311 1.78 -8.60 -4.12
C ALA A 311 0.59 -8.11 -3.30
N GLY A 312 0.19 -8.89 -2.30
CA GLY A 312 -0.77 -8.48 -1.26
C GLY A 312 -0.11 -8.28 0.10
N SER A 313 -0.83 -7.60 0.97
CA SER A 313 -0.42 -7.45 2.38
C SER A 313 -0.34 -8.79 3.10
N GLU A 314 -1.06 -9.79 2.63
CA GLU A 314 -1.08 -11.19 3.07
C GLU A 314 0.28 -11.86 2.91
N GLY A 315 1.05 -11.47 1.88
CA GLY A 315 2.39 -11.97 1.65
C GLY A 315 2.45 -13.40 1.12
N VAL A 316 1.40 -13.88 0.46
CA VAL A 316 1.33 -15.24 -0.11
C VAL A 316 2.33 -15.47 -1.24
N GLY A 317 2.76 -14.42 -1.90
CA GLY A 317 3.73 -14.46 -2.99
C GLY A 317 3.80 -13.10 -3.67
N SER A 318 4.71 -12.97 -4.64
CA SER A 318 4.87 -11.74 -5.42
C SER A 318 5.42 -12.02 -6.81
N THR A 319 5.12 -11.11 -7.74
CA THR A 319 5.82 -11.04 -9.03
C THR A 319 6.61 -9.74 -9.13
N HIS A 320 7.54 -9.68 -10.06
CA HIS A 320 8.36 -8.51 -10.33
C HIS A 320 8.69 -8.40 -11.81
N ILE A 321 8.76 -7.17 -12.32
CA ILE A 321 9.18 -6.85 -13.69
C ILE A 321 9.98 -5.56 -13.74
N SER A 322 11.11 -5.58 -14.46
CA SER A 322 11.94 -4.41 -14.77
C SER A 322 11.36 -3.63 -15.96
N SER A 323 11.88 -2.42 -16.20
CA SER A 323 11.50 -1.63 -17.37
C SER A 323 11.82 -2.35 -18.69
N GLU A 324 13.00 -2.97 -18.79
CA GLU A 324 13.43 -3.66 -20.01
C GLU A 324 12.55 -4.88 -20.30
N GLU A 325 12.21 -5.66 -19.28
CA GLU A 325 11.29 -6.79 -19.42
C GLU A 325 9.90 -6.30 -19.81
N TRP A 326 9.41 -5.25 -19.12
CA TRP A 326 8.08 -4.72 -19.37
C TRP A 326 7.91 -4.16 -20.79
N LEU A 327 8.93 -3.51 -21.34
CA LEU A 327 8.90 -3.03 -22.74
C LEU A 327 8.76 -4.17 -23.76
N ARG A 328 9.21 -5.39 -23.42
CA ARG A 328 8.98 -6.61 -24.22
C ARG A 328 7.64 -7.27 -23.93
N LYS A 329 7.11 -7.08 -22.71
CA LYS A 329 5.87 -7.70 -22.18
C LYS A 329 4.90 -6.65 -21.62
N PRO A 330 4.44 -5.70 -22.46
CA PRO A 330 3.57 -4.62 -21.98
C PRO A 330 2.29 -5.15 -21.33
N GLY A 331 1.91 -4.59 -20.15
CA GLY A 331 0.73 -5.00 -19.40
C GLY A 331 0.96 -6.14 -18.41
N SER A 332 2.11 -6.82 -18.48
CA SER A 332 2.47 -7.83 -17.48
C SER A 332 2.90 -7.18 -16.16
N VAL A 333 2.59 -7.87 -15.07
CA VAL A 333 3.10 -7.57 -13.72
C VAL A 333 4.34 -8.40 -13.35
N GLY A 334 4.90 -9.12 -14.33
CA GLY A 334 6.15 -9.85 -14.20
C GLY A 334 6.00 -11.34 -13.94
N ARG A 335 7.12 -11.94 -13.54
CA ARG A 335 7.21 -13.36 -13.18
C ARG A 335 7.29 -13.52 -11.67
N SER A 336 6.92 -14.69 -11.20
CA SER A 336 7.06 -15.02 -9.78
C SER A 336 8.48 -14.73 -9.28
N ALA A 337 8.52 -14.16 -8.12
CA ALA A 337 9.72 -13.69 -7.45
C ALA A 337 10.24 -14.67 -6.38
N GLY A 338 9.80 -15.89 -6.41
CA GLY A 338 10.19 -16.95 -5.46
C GLY A 338 9.30 -18.18 -5.62
N ALA A 339 8.14 -18.17 -4.96
CA ALA A 339 7.20 -19.29 -5.01
C ALA A 339 6.65 -19.52 -6.43
N PRO A 340 6.53 -20.77 -6.91
CA PRO A 340 5.89 -21.06 -8.18
C PRO A 340 4.45 -20.52 -8.22
N LEU A 341 4.04 -20.09 -9.41
CA LEU A 341 2.72 -19.50 -9.65
C LEU A 341 1.86 -20.52 -10.38
N ARG A 342 0.58 -20.65 -9.95
CA ARG A 342 -0.43 -21.51 -10.56
C ARG A 342 -1.64 -20.69 -10.95
N ILE A 343 -2.23 -21.02 -12.09
CA ILE A 343 -3.50 -20.45 -12.54
C ILE A 343 -4.53 -21.57 -12.52
N VAL A 344 -5.59 -21.39 -11.71
CA VAL A 344 -6.58 -22.43 -11.44
C VAL A 344 -7.95 -21.99 -11.94
N GLY A 345 -8.58 -22.81 -12.76
CA GLY A 345 -9.90 -22.61 -13.33
C GLY A 345 -11.03 -22.73 -12.30
N GLU A 346 -12.26 -22.48 -12.72
CA GLU A 346 -13.45 -22.59 -11.86
C GLU A 346 -13.74 -24.03 -11.44
N ASP A 347 -13.30 -25.01 -12.22
CA ASP A 347 -13.40 -26.46 -11.92
C ASP A 347 -12.35 -26.93 -10.89
N GLY A 348 -11.48 -26.05 -10.41
CA GLY A 348 -10.41 -26.36 -9.47
C GLY A 348 -9.17 -26.99 -10.09
N ASN A 349 -9.12 -27.14 -11.42
CA ASN A 349 -7.94 -27.66 -12.11
C ASN A 349 -7.03 -26.52 -12.60
N GLU A 350 -5.73 -26.81 -12.72
CA GLU A 350 -4.78 -25.89 -13.34
C GLU A 350 -5.12 -25.72 -14.83
N VAL A 351 -5.13 -24.47 -15.31
CA VAL A 351 -5.44 -24.15 -16.71
C VAL A 351 -4.17 -23.98 -17.55
N GLY A 352 -4.33 -24.03 -18.86
CA GLY A 352 -3.23 -23.88 -19.82
C GLY A 352 -2.71 -22.45 -19.93
N VAL A 353 -1.57 -22.32 -20.63
CA VAL A 353 -0.96 -21.02 -20.96
C VAL A 353 -1.94 -20.14 -21.73
N GLY A 354 -2.11 -18.88 -21.32
CA GLY A 354 -3.06 -17.94 -21.89
C GLY A 354 -4.50 -18.07 -21.42
N GLU A 355 -4.82 -19.11 -20.68
CA GLU A 355 -6.15 -19.30 -20.10
C GLU A 355 -6.28 -18.57 -18.76
N VAL A 356 -7.44 -17.95 -18.54
CA VAL A 356 -7.72 -17.12 -17.37
C VAL A 356 -8.21 -17.98 -16.20
N GLY A 357 -7.64 -17.77 -15.02
CA GLY A 357 -8.07 -18.42 -13.78
C GLY A 357 -7.66 -17.65 -12.53
N THR A 358 -7.96 -18.22 -11.38
CA THR A 358 -7.54 -17.66 -10.08
C THR A 358 -6.05 -17.88 -9.87
N ILE A 359 -5.36 -16.83 -9.43
CA ILE A 359 -3.92 -16.83 -9.21
C ILE A 359 -3.60 -17.41 -7.83
N PHE A 360 -2.75 -18.44 -7.79
CA PHE A 360 -2.21 -19.03 -6.57
C PHE A 360 -0.69 -19.00 -6.58
N PHE A 361 -0.08 -18.94 -5.38
CA PHE A 361 1.34 -19.12 -5.17
C PHE A 361 1.56 -20.38 -4.33
N GLU A 362 2.41 -21.28 -4.82
CA GLU A 362 2.91 -22.42 -4.03
C GLU A 362 3.81 -21.94 -2.89
N ASP A 363 4.08 -22.80 -1.94
CA ASP A 363 4.98 -22.52 -0.81
C ASP A 363 4.68 -21.18 -0.10
N SER A 364 3.43 -20.76 -0.13
CA SER A 364 2.99 -19.50 0.48
C SER A 364 3.21 -19.52 1.99
N PRO A 365 3.86 -18.49 2.56
CA PRO A 365 3.90 -18.35 4.01
C PRO A 365 2.49 -18.28 4.58
N ARG A 366 2.23 -19.09 5.63
CA ARG A 366 0.93 -19.02 6.28
C ARG A 366 0.78 -17.68 7.00
N PHE A 367 -0.39 -17.07 6.85
CA PHE A 367 -0.84 -15.89 7.57
C PHE A 367 -2.25 -16.16 8.11
N ASP A 368 -2.69 -15.32 9.04
CA ASP A 368 -4.06 -15.37 9.53
C ASP A 368 -4.78 -14.04 9.27
N TYR A 369 -6.00 -14.10 8.75
CA TYR A 369 -6.93 -13.00 8.94
C TYR A 369 -7.40 -13.07 10.40
N HIS A 370 -6.99 -12.08 11.17
CA HIS A 370 -7.25 -12.02 12.61
C HIS A 370 -8.74 -12.13 12.89
N ASN A 371 -9.12 -12.97 13.86
CA ASN A 371 -10.51 -13.26 14.21
C ASN A 371 -11.41 -13.75 13.05
N ALA A 372 -10.85 -14.21 11.94
CA ALA A 372 -11.61 -14.64 10.77
C ALA A 372 -11.04 -15.95 10.15
N PRO A 373 -11.11 -17.09 10.88
CA PRO A 373 -10.53 -18.36 10.42
C PRO A 373 -11.11 -18.86 9.10
N GLU A 374 -12.43 -18.73 8.88
CA GLU A 374 -13.06 -19.14 7.62
C GLU A 374 -12.50 -18.36 6.41
N LYS A 375 -12.19 -17.07 6.60
CA LYS A 375 -11.58 -16.25 5.55
C LYS A 375 -10.11 -16.60 5.33
N THR A 376 -9.41 -17.00 6.40
CA THR A 376 -8.04 -17.52 6.32
C THR A 376 -8.03 -18.82 5.49
N ASP A 377 -8.89 -19.75 5.81
CA ASP A 377 -8.98 -21.03 5.08
C ASP A 377 -9.36 -20.81 3.61
N ALA A 378 -10.27 -19.88 3.30
CA ALA A 378 -10.62 -19.52 1.93
C ALA A 378 -9.50 -18.84 1.13
N ALA A 379 -8.43 -18.36 1.79
CA ALA A 379 -7.27 -17.79 1.13
C ALA A 379 -6.20 -18.83 0.75
N PHE A 380 -6.45 -20.12 1.04
CA PHE A 380 -5.56 -21.22 0.69
C PHE A 380 -6.33 -22.32 -0.05
N SER A 381 -5.69 -22.93 -1.05
CA SER A 381 -6.20 -24.13 -1.70
C SER A 381 -6.06 -25.35 -0.78
N PRO A 382 -6.70 -26.50 -1.12
CA PRO A 382 -6.50 -27.76 -0.39
C PRO A 382 -5.03 -28.21 -0.33
N GLU A 383 -4.23 -27.86 -1.34
CA GLU A 383 -2.80 -28.14 -1.44
C GLU A 383 -1.95 -27.18 -0.59
N GLY A 384 -2.56 -26.13 0.00
CA GLY A 384 -1.89 -25.11 0.79
C GLY A 384 -1.32 -23.94 -0.01
N TRP A 385 -1.72 -23.79 -1.29
CA TRP A 385 -1.34 -22.63 -2.11
C TRP A 385 -2.11 -21.39 -1.70
N GLY A 386 -1.42 -20.27 -1.55
CA GLY A 386 -2.04 -19.02 -1.13
C GLY A 386 -2.54 -18.19 -2.32
N THR A 387 -3.69 -17.51 -2.14
CA THR A 387 -4.28 -16.61 -3.14
C THR A 387 -4.68 -15.27 -2.53
N LEU A 388 -4.65 -14.21 -3.36
CA LEU A 388 -5.22 -12.90 -3.06
C LEU A 388 -6.65 -12.74 -3.60
N GLY A 389 -7.17 -13.79 -4.29
CA GLY A 389 -8.46 -13.75 -4.98
C GLY A 389 -8.43 -12.92 -6.27
N ASP A 390 -7.25 -12.66 -6.80
CA ASP A 390 -7.09 -12.01 -8.10
C ASP A 390 -7.11 -13.06 -9.24
N VAL A 391 -7.52 -12.61 -10.43
CA VAL A 391 -7.68 -13.44 -11.63
C VAL A 391 -6.72 -12.95 -12.70
N GLY A 392 -6.13 -13.88 -13.44
CA GLY A 392 -5.16 -13.57 -14.48
C GLY A 392 -4.76 -14.80 -15.29
N TYR A 393 -3.76 -14.63 -16.13
CA TYR A 393 -3.18 -15.70 -16.93
C TYR A 393 -1.65 -15.52 -17.03
N VAL A 394 -0.95 -16.60 -17.38
CA VAL A 394 0.48 -16.55 -17.70
C VAL A 394 0.68 -16.77 -19.20
N ASP A 395 1.68 -16.08 -19.77
CA ASP A 395 2.10 -16.33 -21.14
C ASP A 395 3.12 -17.49 -21.23
N GLU A 396 3.54 -17.83 -22.45
CA GLU A 396 4.50 -18.91 -22.74
C GLU A 396 5.86 -18.73 -22.03
N ASP A 397 6.23 -17.49 -21.70
CA ASP A 397 7.47 -17.15 -21.00
C ASP A 397 7.27 -17.07 -19.47
N GLY A 398 6.06 -17.36 -18.96
CA GLY A 398 5.72 -17.35 -17.53
C GLY A 398 5.47 -15.95 -16.94
N TYR A 399 5.22 -14.94 -17.78
CA TYR A 399 4.83 -13.61 -17.32
C TYR A 399 3.35 -13.58 -16.98
N LEU A 400 3.03 -13.05 -15.78
CA LEU A 400 1.66 -12.90 -15.28
C LEU A 400 1.03 -11.62 -15.82
N TYR A 401 -0.21 -11.75 -16.27
CA TYR A 401 -1.10 -10.65 -16.64
C TYR A 401 -2.35 -10.69 -15.74
N LEU A 402 -2.59 -9.59 -15.03
CA LEU A 402 -3.79 -9.46 -14.19
C LEU A 402 -4.98 -9.07 -15.07
N THR A 403 -6.09 -9.77 -14.89
CA THR A 403 -7.35 -9.45 -15.57
C THR A 403 -8.23 -8.58 -14.68
N ASP A 404 -8.54 -9.02 -13.47
CA ASP A 404 -9.24 -8.25 -12.41
C ASP A 404 -9.27 -9.07 -11.10
N ARG A 405 -10.03 -8.57 -10.11
CA ARG A 405 -10.43 -9.35 -8.94
C ARG A 405 -11.68 -10.14 -9.23
N LYS A 406 -11.75 -11.39 -8.78
CA LYS A 406 -12.96 -12.22 -8.88
C LYS A 406 -14.20 -11.50 -8.31
N ALA A 407 -14.03 -10.71 -7.25
CA ALA A 407 -15.09 -9.93 -6.62
C ALA A 407 -15.60 -8.73 -7.45
N ASN A 408 -14.88 -8.30 -8.48
CA ASN A 408 -15.27 -7.20 -9.37
C ASN A 408 -15.87 -7.68 -10.68
N MET A 409 -15.84 -8.98 -10.95
CA MET A 409 -16.36 -9.57 -12.18
C MET A 409 -17.84 -9.23 -12.36
N ILE A 410 -18.19 -8.83 -13.57
CA ILE A 410 -19.55 -8.50 -13.99
C ILE A 410 -20.09 -9.72 -14.72
N ILE A 411 -21.27 -10.21 -14.34
CA ILE A 411 -21.92 -11.33 -15.00
C ILE A 411 -23.08 -10.81 -15.85
N SER A 412 -22.81 -10.61 -17.15
CA SER A 412 -23.78 -10.07 -18.09
C SER A 412 -24.22 -11.15 -19.08
N GLY A 413 -25.47 -11.56 -19.02
CA GLY A 413 -26.01 -12.60 -19.92
C GLY A 413 -25.25 -13.93 -19.86
N GLY A 414 -24.71 -14.31 -18.70
CA GLY A 414 -23.89 -15.50 -18.50
C GLY A 414 -22.43 -15.37 -18.96
N VAL A 415 -22.01 -14.18 -19.38
CA VAL A 415 -20.62 -13.89 -19.77
C VAL A 415 -19.88 -13.18 -18.62
N ASN A 416 -18.73 -13.72 -18.26
CA ASN A 416 -17.84 -13.10 -17.28
C ASN A 416 -17.07 -11.94 -17.92
N ILE A 417 -17.31 -10.72 -17.44
CA ILE A 417 -16.66 -9.50 -17.91
C ILE A 417 -15.80 -8.93 -16.79
N TYR A 418 -14.54 -8.69 -17.11
CA TYR A 418 -13.59 -8.07 -16.18
C TYR A 418 -13.49 -6.58 -16.47
N PRO A 419 -13.96 -5.69 -15.55
CA PRO A 419 -14.09 -4.26 -15.81
C PRO A 419 -12.77 -3.53 -16.04
N GLN A 420 -11.63 -4.08 -15.62
CA GLN A 420 -10.32 -3.45 -15.73
C GLN A 420 -9.93 -3.12 -17.19
N GLU A 421 -10.33 -3.93 -18.15
CA GLU A 421 -10.03 -3.68 -19.58
C GLU A 421 -10.73 -2.41 -20.08
N ALA A 422 -12.00 -2.21 -19.66
CA ALA A 422 -12.75 -1.00 -19.97
C ALA A 422 -12.19 0.23 -19.23
N GLU A 423 -11.79 0.09 -17.96
CA GLU A 423 -11.13 1.15 -17.21
C GLU A 423 -9.83 1.61 -17.88
N ASN A 424 -8.97 0.66 -18.24
CA ASN A 424 -7.70 0.96 -18.90
C ASN A 424 -7.94 1.67 -20.25
N THR A 425 -8.96 1.26 -20.98
CA THR A 425 -9.34 1.90 -22.26
C THR A 425 -9.80 3.32 -22.03
N LEU A 426 -10.71 3.55 -21.08
CA LEU A 426 -11.22 4.90 -20.75
C LEU A 426 -10.09 5.83 -20.30
N LEU A 427 -9.18 5.36 -19.45
CA LEU A 427 -8.03 6.13 -18.97
C LEU A 427 -7.05 6.53 -20.09
N GLY A 428 -7.07 5.82 -21.21
CA GLY A 428 -6.33 6.18 -22.43
C GLY A 428 -6.92 7.37 -23.21
N HIS A 429 -8.13 7.82 -22.90
CA HIS A 429 -8.78 8.93 -23.59
C HIS A 429 -8.38 10.28 -22.97
N PRO A 430 -8.00 11.32 -23.78
CA PRO A 430 -7.56 12.62 -23.26
C PRO A 430 -8.56 13.32 -22.35
N ALA A 431 -9.86 13.12 -22.55
CA ALA A 431 -10.92 13.72 -21.75
C ALA A 431 -11.15 13.02 -20.40
N VAL A 432 -10.47 11.90 -20.12
CA VAL A 432 -10.68 11.12 -18.88
C VAL A 432 -9.54 11.36 -17.91
N MET A 433 -9.86 11.90 -16.74
CA MET A 433 -8.93 12.03 -15.61
C MET A 433 -8.84 10.72 -14.84
N ASP A 434 -10.01 10.11 -14.58
CA ASP A 434 -10.15 8.87 -13.81
C ASP A 434 -11.40 8.12 -14.26
N ALA A 435 -11.43 6.80 -14.08
CA ALA A 435 -12.54 5.96 -14.48
C ALA A 435 -12.75 4.79 -13.52
N ALA A 436 -14.02 4.49 -13.22
CA ALA A 436 -14.47 3.31 -12.50
C ALA A 436 -15.46 2.55 -13.39
N VAL A 437 -15.28 1.24 -13.54
CA VAL A 437 -16.20 0.37 -14.26
C VAL A 437 -16.67 -0.77 -13.35
N PHE A 438 -17.98 -1.04 -13.35
CA PHE A 438 -18.60 -2.09 -12.54
C PHE A 438 -19.96 -2.51 -13.13
N GLY A 439 -20.47 -3.65 -12.64
CA GLY A 439 -21.81 -4.13 -13.00
C GLY A 439 -22.90 -3.40 -12.24
N VAL A 440 -23.97 -3.06 -12.95
CA VAL A 440 -25.22 -2.57 -12.37
C VAL A 440 -26.36 -3.51 -12.76
N PRO A 441 -27.47 -3.57 -11.98
CA PRO A 441 -28.58 -4.45 -12.29
C PRO A 441 -29.16 -4.20 -13.68
N ASN A 442 -29.47 -5.26 -14.40
CA ASN A 442 -30.15 -5.22 -15.69
C ASN A 442 -31.14 -6.40 -15.76
N ASP A 443 -32.41 -6.11 -16.07
CA ASP A 443 -33.50 -7.11 -16.04
C ASP A 443 -33.32 -8.24 -17.05
N ASP A 444 -32.69 -7.98 -18.21
CA ASP A 444 -32.50 -8.95 -19.27
C ASP A 444 -31.22 -9.77 -19.13
N PHE A 445 -30.14 -9.15 -18.60
CA PHE A 445 -28.79 -9.71 -18.57
C PHE A 445 -28.27 -10.01 -17.17
N GLY A 446 -29.04 -9.72 -16.11
CA GLY A 446 -28.60 -9.80 -14.72
C GLY A 446 -27.79 -8.59 -14.33
N GLU A 447 -26.64 -8.39 -14.98
CA GLU A 447 -25.83 -7.17 -14.85
C GLU A 447 -25.51 -6.58 -16.24
N GLU A 448 -25.29 -5.26 -16.27
CA GLU A 448 -24.68 -4.55 -17.42
C GLU A 448 -23.49 -3.72 -17.00
N VAL A 449 -22.62 -3.46 -17.97
CA VAL A 449 -21.39 -2.69 -17.73
C VAL A 449 -21.72 -1.20 -17.65
N LYS A 450 -21.41 -0.57 -16.51
CA LYS A 450 -21.52 0.87 -16.29
C LYS A 450 -20.17 1.47 -15.96
N ALA A 451 -19.91 2.69 -16.44
CA ALA A 451 -18.76 3.47 -16.03
C ALA A 451 -19.17 4.72 -15.25
N VAL A 452 -18.32 5.15 -14.33
CA VAL A 452 -18.33 6.50 -13.74
C VAL A 452 -16.98 7.13 -14.06
N VAL A 453 -17.00 8.30 -14.67
CA VAL A 453 -15.81 8.96 -15.20
C VAL A 453 -15.62 10.33 -14.53
N GLN A 454 -14.39 10.61 -14.12
CA GLN A 454 -13.95 11.95 -13.78
C GLN A 454 -13.37 12.60 -15.04
N PRO A 455 -13.98 13.68 -15.56
CA PRO A 455 -13.45 14.37 -16.72
C PRO A 455 -12.11 15.06 -16.44
N ALA A 456 -11.25 15.12 -17.45
CA ALA A 456 -10.04 15.93 -17.40
C ALA A 456 -10.39 17.44 -17.51
N SER A 457 -9.52 18.30 -16.99
CA SER A 457 -9.69 19.75 -17.08
C SER A 457 -9.88 20.21 -18.53
N GLY A 458 -10.88 21.07 -18.77
CA GLY A 458 -11.22 21.58 -20.08
C GLY A 458 -12.24 20.74 -20.87
N TYR A 459 -12.74 19.64 -20.29
CA TYR A 459 -13.82 18.84 -20.89
C TYR A 459 -15.10 18.97 -20.05
N GLU A 460 -16.22 19.20 -20.73
CA GLU A 460 -17.53 19.32 -20.09
C GLU A 460 -18.22 17.94 -20.05
N SER A 461 -18.82 17.63 -18.90
CA SER A 461 -19.64 16.44 -18.72
C SER A 461 -20.94 16.57 -19.49
N GLY A 462 -21.40 15.49 -20.13
CA GLY A 462 -22.67 15.48 -20.83
C GLY A 462 -22.82 14.36 -21.83
N PRO A 463 -23.99 14.28 -22.51
CA PRO A 463 -24.29 13.20 -23.44
C PRO A 463 -23.30 13.05 -24.59
N ASP A 464 -22.74 14.18 -25.06
CA ASP A 464 -21.79 14.18 -26.18
C ASP A 464 -20.46 13.51 -25.75
N LEU A 465 -19.96 13.80 -24.54
CA LEU A 465 -18.77 13.15 -23.98
C LEU A 465 -19.04 11.68 -23.69
N GLU A 466 -20.20 11.33 -23.12
CA GLU A 466 -20.60 9.94 -22.90
C GLU A 466 -20.57 9.15 -24.22
N ALA A 467 -21.22 9.65 -25.27
CA ALA A 467 -21.28 9.00 -26.57
C ALA A 467 -19.86 8.82 -27.17
N ALA A 468 -19.00 9.84 -27.07
CA ALA A 468 -17.64 9.79 -27.55
C ALA A 468 -16.79 8.72 -26.81
N LEU A 469 -16.90 8.63 -25.48
CA LEU A 469 -16.18 7.67 -24.66
C LEU A 469 -16.65 6.24 -24.91
N ILE A 470 -17.97 6.01 -25.07
CA ILE A 470 -18.50 4.70 -25.44
C ILE A 470 -18.04 4.30 -26.84
N ALA A 471 -18.05 5.21 -27.81
CA ALA A 471 -17.53 4.95 -29.15
C ALA A 471 -16.03 4.61 -29.11
N TYR A 472 -15.25 5.35 -28.33
CA TYR A 472 -13.81 5.10 -28.12
C TYR A 472 -13.55 3.70 -27.57
N CYS A 473 -14.36 3.23 -26.61
CA CYS A 473 -14.26 1.87 -26.09
C CYS A 473 -14.62 0.84 -27.18
N ARG A 474 -15.69 1.04 -27.93
CA ARG A 474 -16.15 0.11 -28.97
C ARG A 474 -15.16 -0.11 -30.12
N GLU A 475 -14.32 0.88 -30.39
CA GLU A 475 -13.24 0.76 -31.37
C GLU A 475 -12.06 -0.09 -30.88
N ARG A 476 -11.92 -0.32 -29.56
CA ARG A 476 -10.70 -0.88 -28.94
C ARG A 476 -10.92 -2.18 -28.20
N ILE A 477 -12.12 -2.41 -27.69
CA ILE A 477 -12.46 -3.61 -26.93
C ILE A 477 -13.79 -4.21 -27.43
N ALA A 478 -14.02 -5.49 -27.13
CA ALA A 478 -15.23 -6.18 -27.52
C ALA A 478 -16.49 -5.45 -27.00
N ALA A 479 -17.53 -5.34 -27.84
CA ALA A 479 -18.74 -4.57 -27.54
C ALA A 479 -19.42 -4.96 -26.22
N ILE A 480 -19.36 -6.24 -25.84
CA ILE A 480 -19.93 -6.74 -24.57
C ILE A 480 -19.20 -6.20 -23.32
N LYS A 481 -17.93 -5.81 -23.46
CA LYS A 481 -17.11 -5.25 -22.38
C LYS A 481 -17.22 -3.73 -22.29
N CYS A 482 -17.80 -3.08 -23.30
CA CYS A 482 -17.95 -1.63 -23.31
C CYS A 482 -19.04 -1.18 -22.34
N PRO A 483 -18.84 -0.05 -21.64
CA PRO A 483 -19.91 0.57 -20.87
C PRO A 483 -21.14 0.84 -21.74
N ARG A 484 -22.31 0.51 -21.20
CA ARG A 484 -23.60 0.86 -21.83
C ARG A 484 -24.04 2.26 -21.47
N SER A 485 -23.58 2.75 -20.32
CA SER A 485 -23.82 4.12 -19.87
C SER A 485 -22.63 4.64 -19.07
N ILE A 486 -22.45 5.96 -19.07
CA ILE A 486 -21.39 6.65 -18.33
C ILE A 486 -21.99 7.80 -17.54
N ASP A 487 -21.77 7.79 -16.22
CA ASP A 487 -22.04 8.94 -15.38
C ASP A 487 -20.74 9.72 -15.12
N PHE A 488 -20.87 10.98 -14.74
CA PHE A 488 -19.73 11.85 -14.49
C PHE A 488 -19.71 12.34 -13.05
N GLU A 489 -18.51 12.33 -12.46
CA GLU A 489 -18.25 12.91 -11.13
C GLU A 489 -17.04 13.83 -11.17
N ALA A 490 -17.06 14.86 -10.31
CA ALA A 490 -15.94 15.80 -10.20
C ALA A 490 -14.67 15.11 -9.66
N GLU A 491 -14.83 14.09 -8.81
CA GLU A 491 -13.75 13.29 -8.24
C GLU A 491 -14.28 11.90 -7.89
N LEU A 492 -13.52 10.86 -8.28
CA LEU A 492 -13.87 9.48 -7.90
C LEU A 492 -13.35 9.15 -6.50
N PRO A 493 -14.12 8.35 -5.71
CA PRO A 493 -13.68 7.94 -4.39
C PRO A 493 -12.44 7.04 -4.49
N ARG A 494 -11.31 7.55 -4.04
CA ARG A 494 -10.07 6.80 -3.94
C ARG A 494 -9.55 6.76 -2.51
N LEU A 495 -9.06 5.59 -2.14
CA LEU A 495 -8.30 5.46 -0.91
C LEU A 495 -6.96 6.21 -1.06
N PRO A 496 -6.35 6.65 0.03
CA PRO A 496 -5.09 7.43 -0.01
C PRO A 496 -3.91 6.68 -0.66
N ASN A 497 -3.96 5.35 -0.74
CA ASN A 497 -3.03 4.54 -1.51
C ASN A 497 -3.32 4.55 -3.02
N GLY A 498 -4.22 5.39 -3.49
CA GLY A 498 -4.62 5.50 -4.88
C GLY A 498 -5.62 4.42 -5.36
N LYS A 499 -6.00 3.46 -4.51
CA LYS A 499 -6.94 2.40 -4.86
C LYS A 499 -8.36 2.96 -4.98
N LEU A 500 -9.03 2.65 -6.09
CA LEU A 500 -10.41 3.05 -6.35
C LEU A 500 -11.38 2.33 -5.38
N TYR A 501 -12.25 3.09 -4.72
CA TYR A 501 -13.24 2.54 -3.77
C TYR A 501 -14.56 2.23 -4.50
N LYS A 502 -14.50 1.26 -5.44
CA LYS A 502 -15.64 0.86 -6.31
C LYS A 502 -16.90 0.50 -5.53
N ARG A 503 -16.77 -0.02 -4.30
CA ARG A 503 -17.92 -0.39 -3.47
C ARG A 503 -18.84 0.79 -3.17
N GLU A 504 -18.28 1.95 -2.88
CA GLU A 504 -19.05 3.16 -2.61
C GLU A 504 -19.83 3.60 -3.83
N LEU A 505 -19.19 3.56 -5.02
CA LEU A 505 -19.85 3.86 -6.28
C LEU A 505 -20.95 2.84 -6.60
N LYS A 506 -20.61 1.54 -6.54
CA LYS A 506 -21.55 0.45 -6.85
C LYS A 506 -22.81 0.51 -5.96
N ALA A 507 -22.66 0.83 -4.67
CA ALA A 507 -23.78 0.91 -3.73
C ALA A 507 -24.85 1.95 -4.11
N ARG A 508 -24.52 2.93 -4.94
CA ARG A 508 -25.47 3.95 -5.40
C ARG A 508 -26.42 3.45 -6.51
N TYR A 509 -26.06 2.34 -7.17
CA TYR A 509 -26.78 1.75 -8.30
C TYR A 509 -27.44 0.42 -7.95
N TRP A 510 -27.12 -0.17 -6.80
CA TRP A 510 -27.73 -1.39 -6.33
C TRP A 510 -28.77 -1.07 -5.26
N PRO A 511 -30.04 -1.48 -5.45
CA PRO A 511 -31.05 -1.33 -4.39
C PRO A 511 -30.63 -2.07 -3.13
N ALA A 512 -30.94 -1.48 -1.98
CA ALA A 512 -30.63 -2.03 -0.66
C ALA A 512 -31.40 -3.33 -0.38
#